data_1bca0497219d2037cd2b56883671bfed
#
_entry.id   1bca0497219d2037cd2b56883671bfed
#
_cell.length_a   1.000
_cell.length_b   1.000
_cell.length_c   1.000
_cell.angle_alpha   90.00
_cell.angle_beta   90.00
_cell.angle_gamma   90.00
#
_symmetry.space_group_name_H-M   'P 1'
#
loop_
_entity.id
_entity.type
_entity.pdbx_description
1 polymer ?
#
loop_
_entity_poly.entity_id
_entity_poly.type
_entity_poly.pdbx_seq_one_letter_code
_entity_poly.pdbx_strand_id
1 'polypeptide(L)'
;MLTFQYTRAYNQEFFSLPSPEDILFSLSEPLLETGDIKKALQQFINLGEGKQLKGLEELLSETRKIKDTFLQTYNLNSALDNIQNELEKGSGWSGLTSHKTDSPARERKGGARVLNVAELREELQAKSTRSLHHLFFLLKNLTENLPFTGSQPLSLEELPEFIERINLILQVEKDLQRAVWGYDLETIESKPIGELLGEEALLSWEYFKGVKSKLEKAGLLEQIKNNYRLTRRGVYLISSKILKDIFDLLKRDLLGKHPASSSGNTGIDLTNSKPYSFDLPLNINLPRTLMNAIIRQGSSSPLTLEPQDFEIYEPEYFTRSATVLGLDMSQSMKDRNNFLTAKKVALALNELIRRRFPQDYLAIVGFSTLARQVTPAELPYLRWDAEQSYTNIQDALRLSRQLLKQKSRHNKQVILITDGEPTAHYEGNRLYFQFPPHPATIEHTLEEVKQCTREGIIIHIFMMVKSNPLTNFVEEVIRINPGQAYYTNSETLGENIILNYLVKKKKR
;
A
#
# COMPACT_ATOMS: atom_id res chain seq x y z
N MET A 1 51.73 -35.28 5.24
CA MET A 1 51.31 -34.42 4.12
C MET A 1 49.81 -34.23 4.27
N LEU A 2 49.39 -33.08 4.83
CA LEU A 2 47.96 -32.78 5.06
C LEU A 2 47.44 -32.07 3.80
N THR A 3 46.54 -32.76 3.09
CA THR A 3 45.86 -32.25 1.90
C THR A 3 44.62 -31.46 2.34
N PHE A 4 44.65 -30.15 2.22
CA PHE A 4 43.49 -29.29 2.42
C PHE A 4 42.66 -29.31 1.12
N GLN A 5 41.45 -29.91 1.17
CA GLN A 5 40.46 -29.74 0.13
C GLN A 5 39.75 -28.37 0.35
N TYR A 6 39.99 -27.43 -0.56
CA TYR A 6 39.19 -26.20 -0.65
C TYR A 6 37.84 -26.56 -1.24
N THR A 7 36.82 -26.68 -0.41
CA THR A 7 35.45 -26.59 -0.85
C THR A 7 35.17 -25.10 -1.15
N ARG A 8 34.95 -24.75 -2.42
CA ARG A 8 34.38 -23.47 -2.80
C ARG A 8 33.09 -23.32 -2.00
N ALA A 9 33.09 -22.47 -0.99
CA ALA A 9 31.85 -21.93 -0.44
C ALA A 9 31.24 -21.11 -1.57
N TYR A 10 30.25 -21.67 -2.23
CA TYR A 10 29.28 -20.89 -2.99
C TYR A 10 28.78 -19.84 -2.00
N ASN A 11 28.89 -18.56 -2.35
CA ASN A 11 28.11 -17.51 -1.76
C ASN A 11 26.64 -17.88 -2.00
N GLN A 12 26.05 -18.63 -1.09
CA GLN A 12 24.63 -18.61 -0.87
C GLN A 12 24.39 -17.17 -0.35
N GLU A 13 24.01 -16.27 -1.24
CA GLU A 13 23.25 -15.10 -0.81
C GLU A 13 22.13 -15.69 0.03
N PHE A 14 22.19 -15.46 1.33
CA PHE A 14 21.17 -15.89 2.27
C PHE A 14 19.87 -15.22 1.78
N PHE A 15 18.99 -15.99 1.18
CA PHE A 15 17.61 -15.59 0.88
C PHE A 15 16.95 -15.32 2.22
N SER A 16 17.07 -14.11 2.72
CA SER A 16 16.29 -13.67 3.87
C SER A 16 14.87 -13.37 3.39
N LEU A 17 13.97 -14.27 3.71
CA LEU A 17 12.54 -14.02 3.47
C LEU A 17 12.13 -12.68 4.11
N PRO A 18 11.28 -11.87 3.46
CA PRO A 18 10.85 -10.57 3.95
C PRO A 18 10.30 -10.65 5.38
N SER A 19 10.67 -9.69 6.21
CA SER A 19 10.14 -9.58 7.57
C SER A 19 8.65 -9.17 7.53
N PRO A 20 7.88 -9.38 8.60
CA PRO A 20 6.50 -8.88 8.68
C PRO A 20 6.39 -7.37 8.47
N GLU A 21 7.41 -6.61 8.81
CA GLU A 21 7.47 -5.16 8.61
C GLU A 21 7.70 -4.82 7.14
N ASP A 22 8.57 -5.56 6.43
CA ASP A 22 8.79 -5.38 4.99
C ASP A 22 7.52 -5.70 4.21
N ILE A 23 6.84 -6.81 4.55
CA ILE A 23 5.53 -7.14 3.96
C ILE A 23 4.54 -5.99 4.16
N LEU A 24 4.44 -5.46 5.39
CA LEU A 24 3.54 -4.36 5.69
C LEU A 24 3.86 -3.11 4.85
N PHE A 25 5.13 -2.85 4.63
CA PHE A 25 5.56 -1.71 3.81
C PHE A 25 5.22 -1.90 2.33
N SER A 26 5.40 -3.11 1.81
CA SER A 26 4.98 -3.45 0.43
C SER A 26 3.45 -3.39 0.26
N LEU A 27 2.70 -3.71 1.32
CA LEU A 27 1.24 -3.58 1.35
C LEU A 27 0.74 -2.14 1.50
N SER A 28 1.59 -1.21 1.98
CA SER A 28 1.14 0.13 2.37
C SER A 28 0.58 0.93 1.20
N GLU A 29 1.22 0.91 0.04
CA GLU A 29 0.77 1.65 -1.14
C GLU A 29 -0.51 1.09 -1.73
N PRO A 30 -0.61 -0.23 -2.04
CA PRO A 30 -1.86 -0.84 -2.48
C PRO A 30 -3.03 -0.65 -1.51
N LEU A 31 -2.75 -0.67 -0.19
CA LEU A 31 -3.78 -0.42 0.82
C LEU A 31 -4.27 1.03 0.80
N LEU A 32 -3.35 1.98 0.71
CA LEU A 32 -3.70 3.40 0.64
C LEU A 32 -4.46 3.74 -0.65
N GLU A 33 -4.17 3.06 -1.76
CA GLU A 33 -4.91 3.24 -3.01
C GLU A 33 -6.33 2.66 -2.94
N THR A 34 -6.42 1.38 -2.58
CA THR A 34 -7.69 0.64 -2.64
C THR A 34 -8.58 0.85 -1.41
N GLY A 35 -7.97 1.23 -0.28
CA GLY A 35 -8.64 1.26 1.03
C GLY A 35 -9.14 -0.12 1.48
N ASP A 36 -8.56 -1.22 0.97
CA ASP A 36 -8.98 -2.59 1.24
C ASP A 36 -7.78 -3.51 1.46
N ILE A 37 -7.63 -3.98 2.69
CA ILE A 37 -6.51 -4.84 3.05
C ILE A 37 -6.52 -6.19 2.32
N LYS A 38 -7.71 -6.73 1.99
CA LYS A 38 -7.80 -7.98 1.24
C LYS A 38 -7.30 -7.79 -0.18
N LYS A 39 -7.68 -6.67 -0.82
CA LYS A 39 -7.22 -6.33 -2.17
C LYS A 39 -5.72 -6.05 -2.18
N ALA A 40 -5.21 -5.33 -1.18
CA ALA A 40 -3.78 -5.06 -1.04
C ALA A 40 -2.97 -6.35 -0.85
N LEU A 41 -3.43 -7.26 0.01
CA LEU A 41 -2.82 -8.58 0.20
C LEU A 41 -2.84 -9.40 -1.10
N GLN A 42 -3.96 -9.42 -1.80
CA GLN A 42 -4.06 -10.12 -3.08
C GLN A 42 -3.10 -9.56 -4.13
N GLN A 43 -3.02 -8.25 -4.23
CA GLN A 43 -2.08 -7.59 -5.14
C GLN A 43 -0.62 -7.91 -4.79
N PHE A 44 -0.26 -7.88 -3.51
CA PHE A 44 1.06 -8.26 -3.05
C PHE A 44 1.40 -9.72 -3.41
N ILE A 45 0.49 -10.65 -3.16
CA ILE A 45 0.67 -12.07 -3.47
C ILE A 45 0.75 -12.30 -4.98
N ASN A 46 -0.03 -11.59 -5.77
CA ASN A 46 -0.03 -11.71 -7.23
C ASN A 46 1.28 -11.22 -7.86
N LEU A 47 1.79 -10.07 -7.38
CA LEU A 47 3.00 -9.46 -7.92
C LEU A 47 4.29 -10.07 -7.34
N GLY A 48 4.25 -10.56 -6.09
CA GLY A 48 5.43 -11.01 -5.37
C GLY A 48 6.33 -9.87 -4.90
N GLU A 49 7.55 -10.19 -4.48
CA GLU A 49 8.53 -9.21 -3.99
C GLU A 49 9.85 -9.32 -4.74
N GLY A 50 9.89 -8.73 -5.93
CA GLY A 50 11.08 -8.64 -6.76
C GLY A 50 11.68 -10.01 -7.12
N LYS A 51 13.03 -10.11 -7.08
CA LYS A 51 13.74 -11.37 -7.40
C LYS A 51 13.67 -12.44 -6.31
N GLN A 52 13.18 -12.09 -5.11
CA GLN A 52 13.22 -12.98 -3.95
C GLN A 52 11.99 -13.88 -3.82
N LEU A 53 10.82 -13.39 -4.24
CA LEU A 53 9.56 -14.14 -4.14
C LEU A 53 8.77 -13.98 -5.44
N LYS A 54 8.66 -15.08 -6.19
CA LYS A 54 7.87 -15.11 -7.42
C LYS A 54 6.39 -14.95 -7.10
N GLY A 55 5.74 -13.94 -7.68
CA GLY A 55 4.32 -13.72 -7.52
C GLY A 55 3.46 -14.78 -8.22
N LEU A 56 2.20 -14.89 -7.83
CA LEU A 56 1.29 -15.89 -8.44
C LEU A 56 1.13 -15.69 -9.95
N GLU A 57 1.15 -14.44 -10.45
CA GLU A 57 1.07 -14.16 -11.89
C GLU A 57 2.31 -14.66 -12.64
N GLU A 58 3.49 -14.55 -12.03
CA GLU A 58 4.73 -15.08 -12.58
C GLU A 58 4.71 -16.60 -12.62
N LEU A 59 4.32 -17.26 -11.51
CA LEU A 59 4.16 -18.72 -11.45
C LEU A 59 3.15 -19.24 -12.47
N LEU A 60 2.04 -18.53 -12.65
CA LEU A 60 1.04 -18.88 -13.66
C LEU A 60 1.59 -18.71 -15.08
N SER A 61 2.37 -17.66 -15.33
CA SER A 61 3.05 -17.45 -16.62
C SER A 61 4.07 -18.57 -16.92
N GLU A 62 4.87 -18.96 -15.93
CA GLU A 62 5.82 -20.08 -16.06
C GLU A 62 5.08 -21.40 -16.35
N THR A 63 3.97 -21.68 -15.62
CA THR A 63 3.14 -22.87 -15.86
C THR A 63 2.59 -22.91 -17.29
N ARG A 64 2.11 -21.75 -17.80
CA ARG A 64 1.62 -21.65 -19.18
C ARG A 64 2.73 -21.88 -20.21
N LYS A 65 3.92 -21.35 -19.99
CA LYS A 65 5.08 -21.61 -20.86
C LYS A 65 5.43 -23.11 -20.89
N ILE A 66 5.43 -23.77 -19.73
CA ILE A 66 5.66 -25.21 -19.64
C ILE A 66 4.58 -25.97 -20.42
N LYS A 67 3.30 -25.59 -20.25
CA LYS A 67 2.18 -26.16 -20.98
C LYS A 67 2.35 -25.98 -22.50
N ASP A 68 2.62 -24.77 -22.96
CA ASP A 68 2.76 -24.48 -24.38
C ASP A 68 3.94 -25.25 -24.99
N THR A 69 5.08 -25.30 -24.29
CA THR A 69 6.23 -26.13 -24.71
C THR A 69 5.87 -27.60 -24.80
N PHE A 70 5.12 -28.11 -23.80
CA PHE A 70 4.67 -29.50 -23.79
C PHE A 70 3.73 -29.82 -24.98
N LEU A 71 2.76 -28.94 -25.26
CA LEU A 71 1.85 -29.07 -26.39
C LEU A 71 2.55 -28.98 -27.76
N GLN A 72 3.63 -28.17 -27.85
CA GLN A 72 4.44 -28.04 -29.06
C GLN A 72 5.44 -29.15 -29.26
N THR A 73 5.69 -29.97 -28.24
CA THR A 73 6.66 -31.08 -28.32
C THR A 73 6.02 -32.33 -28.84
N TYR A 74 4.87 -32.71 -28.33
CA TYR A 74 4.24 -34.03 -28.58
C TYR A 74 3.16 -34.02 -29.64
N ASN A 75 3.09 -35.13 -30.41
CA ASN A 75 2.02 -35.40 -31.37
C ASN A 75 1.19 -36.61 -30.91
N LEU A 76 -0.02 -36.36 -30.46
CA LEU A 76 -0.95 -37.39 -30.02
C LEU A 76 -1.61 -38.16 -31.15
N ASN A 77 -1.58 -37.69 -32.40
CA ASN A 77 -2.16 -38.41 -33.52
C ASN A 77 -1.47 -39.75 -33.77
N SER A 78 -0.15 -39.82 -33.57
CA SER A 78 0.60 -41.08 -33.67
C SER A 78 0.13 -42.15 -32.67
N ALA A 79 -0.19 -41.72 -31.42
CA ALA A 79 -0.73 -42.63 -30.40
C ALA A 79 -2.18 -43.05 -30.74
N LEU A 80 -3.01 -42.12 -31.27
CA LEU A 80 -4.35 -42.43 -31.73
C LEU A 80 -4.32 -43.44 -32.89
N ASP A 81 -3.44 -43.24 -33.90
CA ASP A 81 -3.28 -44.14 -35.03
C ASP A 81 -2.79 -45.53 -34.57
N ASN A 82 -1.87 -45.59 -33.63
CA ASN A 82 -1.40 -46.85 -33.06
C ASN A 82 -2.51 -47.61 -32.35
N ILE A 83 -3.33 -46.95 -31.52
CA ILE A 83 -4.48 -47.56 -30.86
C ILE A 83 -5.52 -48.02 -31.88
N GLN A 84 -5.77 -47.24 -32.91
CA GLN A 84 -6.71 -47.59 -33.97
C GLN A 84 -6.22 -48.82 -34.73
N ASN A 85 -4.92 -48.89 -35.10
CA ASN A 85 -4.32 -50.07 -35.75
C ASN A 85 -4.40 -51.36 -34.89
N GLU A 86 -4.20 -51.22 -33.58
CA GLU A 86 -4.35 -52.37 -32.65
C GLU A 86 -5.82 -52.81 -32.53
N LEU A 87 -6.75 -51.90 -32.54
CA LEU A 87 -8.20 -52.20 -32.56
C LEU A 87 -8.61 -52.89 -33.85
N GLU A 88 -8.06 -52.51 -35.00
CA GLU A 88 -8.33 -53.15 -36.31
C GLU A 88 -7.72 -54.53 -36.40
N LYS A 89 -6.55 -54.79 -35.80
CA LYS A 89 -5.93 -56.12 -35.75
C LYS A 89 -6.65 -57.10 -34.80
N GLY A 90 -7.24 -56.59 -33.71
CA GLY A 90 -7.92 -57.39 -32.67
C GLY A 90 -9.36 -57.74 -32.97
N SER A 91 -9.99 -57.07 -33.87
CA SER A 91 -11.37 -57.35 -34.34
C SER A 91 -11.33 -57.55 -35.86
N GLY A 92 -11.78 -58.73 -36.34
CA GLY A 92 -12.13 -58.89 -37.75
C GLY A 92 -13.28 -57.93 -38.13
N TRP A 93 -12.99 -56.66 -38.26
CA TRP A 93 -13.94 -55.58 -38.44
C TRP A 93 -14.16 -55.31 -39.94
N SER A 94 -15.12 -56.03 -40.48
CA SER A 94 -15.78 -55.58 -41.70
C SER A 94 -17.15 -54.98 -41.32
N GLY A 95 -17.23 -53.65 -41.32
CA GLY A 95 -18.49 -52.94 -41.36
C GLY A 95 -19.10 -52.48 -40.04
N LEU A 96 -18.79 -51.25 -39.67
CA LEU A 96 -19.74 -50.40 -38.91
C LEU A 96 -19.52 -48.94 -39.28
N THR A 97 -19.96 -48.60 -40.50
CA THR A 97 -20.48 -47.27 -40.82
C THR A 97 -21.90 -47.25 -40.24
N SER A 98 -22.19 -46.24 -39.45
CA SER A 98 -23.51 -45.82 -38.99
C SER A 98 -24.32 -46.80 -38.09
N HIS A 99 -24.03 -46.81 -36.81
CA HIS A 99 -25.10 -46.96 -35.83
C HIS A 99 -25.08 -45.78 -34.89
N LYS A 100 -26.16 -44.95 -35.05
CA LYS A 100 -26.62 -44.02 -34.03
C LYS A 100 -26.95 -44.86 -32.78
N THR A 101 -26.13 -44.87 -31.77
CA THR A 101 -26.51 -45.31 -30.44
C THR A 101 -27.12 -44.14 -29.72
N ASP A 102 -28.43 -44.12 -29.58
CA ASP A 102 -29.17 -43.37 -28.60
C ASP A 102 -28.66 -43.74 -27.20
N SER A 103 -27.90 -42.87 -26.61
CA SER A 103 -27.62 -42.87 -25.17
C SER A 103 -28.08 -41.51 -24.66
N PRO A 104 -28.79 -41.42 -23.52
CA PRO A 104 -29.36 -40.19 -23.06
C PRO A 104 -28.27 -39.19 -22.70
N ALA A 105 -28.20 -38.16 -23.52
CA ALA A 105 -27.36 -36.99 -23.24
C ALA A 105 -27.78 -36.36 -21.92
N ARG A 106 -27.03 -36.61 -20.86
CA ARG A 106 -26.91 -35.68 -19.73
C ARG A 106 -25.79 -34.74 -20.03
N GLU A 107 -26.12 -33.61 -20.62
CA GLU A 107 -25.27 -32.42 -20.65
C GLU A 107 -24.79 -32.09 -19.22
N ARG A 108 -23.54 -32.33 -18.92
CA ARG A 108 -22.82 -31.67 -17.86
C ARG A 108 -21.72 -30.82 -18.49
N LYS A 109 -21.97 -29.53 -18.53
CA LYS A 109 -21.01 -28.49 -18.88
C LYS A 109 -19.75 -28.62 -18.03
N GLY A 110 -18.59 -28.64 -18.68
CA GLY A 110 -17.35 -28.06 -18.27
C GLY A 110 -16.53 -28.74 -17.18
N GLY A 111 -15.41 -29.27 -17.56
CA GLY A 111 -14.28 -29.66 -16.74
C GLY A 111 -13.58 -30.87 -17.35
N ALA A 112 -12.36 -30.70 -17.86
CA ALA A 112 -11.52 -31.83 -18.23
C ALA A 112 -11.47 -32.79 -17.04
N ARG A 113 -12.00 -33.99 -17.19
CA ARG A 113 -12.03 -35.02 -16.14
C ARG A 113 -10.57 -35.44 -15.94
N VAL A 114 -10.03 -35.24 -14.73
CA VAL A 114 -8.70 -35.71 -14.36
C VAL A 114 -8.68 -37.21 -14.62
N LEU A 115 -7.81 -37.64 -15.53
CA LEU A 115 -7.69 -39.04 -15.91
C LEU A 115 -6.92 -39.79 -14.80
N ASN A 116 -7.52 -40.91 -14.34
CA ASN A 116 -6.86 -41.73 -13.31
C ASN A 116 -5.74 -42.56 -13.93
N VAL A 117 -4.50 -42.20 -13.65
CA VAL A 117 -3.30 -42.84 -14.20
C VAL A 117 -3.19 -44.32 -13.80
N ALA A 118 -3.70 -44.71 -12.63
CA ALA A 118 -3.71 -46.09 -12.18
C ALA A 118 -4.64 -46.96 -13.04
N GLU A 119 -5.85 -46.49 -13.32
CA GLU A 119 -6.79 -47.14 -14.23
C GLU A 119 -6.20 -47.26 -15.64
N LEU A 120 -5.49 -46.24 -16.10
CA LEU A 120 -4.82 -46.24 -17.40
C LEU A 120 -3.69 -47.28 -17.50
N ARG A 121 -2.89 -47.45 -16.46
CA ARG A 121 -1.84 -48.50 -16.40
C ARG A 121 -2.44 -49.89 -16.44
N GLU A 122 -3.52 -50.14 -15.69
CA GLU A 122 -4.25 -51.40 -15.72
C GLU A 122 -4.89 -51.66 -17.09
N GLU A 123 -5.49 -50.66 -17.72
CA GLU A 123 -6.09 -50.76 -19.05
C GLU A 123 -5.05 -51.04 -20.14
N LEU A 124 -3.85 -50.44 -20.09
CA LEU A 124 -2.76 -50.70 -21.01
C LEU A 124 -2.18 -52.13 -20.81
N GLN A 125 -2.11 -52.61 -19.58
CA GLN A 125 -1.66 -53.99 -19.29
C GLN A 125 -2.68 -55.04 -19.75
N ALA A 126 -3.97 -54.74 -19.62
CA ALA A 126 -5.04 -55.66 -20.00
C ALA A 126 -5.16 -55.89 -21.52
N LYS A 127 -4.66 -54.98 -22.37
CA LYS A 127 -4.75 -54.98 -23.83
C LYS A 127 -6.12 -55.46 -24.40
N SER A 128 -7.19 -55.24 -23.62
CA SER A 128 -8.53 -55.63 -24.05
C SER A 128 -9.08 -54.62 -25.04
N THR A 129 -9.90 -55.08 -25.96
CA THR A 129 -10.58 -54.19 -26.98
C THR A 129 -11.38 -53.06 -26.31
N ARG A 130 -11.97 -53.34 -25.14
CA ARG A 130 -12.73 -52.36 -24.38
C ARG A 130 -11.82 -51.29 -23.77
N SER A 131 -10.67 -51.66 -23.24
CA SER A 131 -9.66 -50.74 -22.69
C SER A 131 -9.09 -49.84 -23.78
N LEU A 132 -8.79 -50.39 -24.95
CA LEU A 132 -8.28 -49.64 -26.10
C LEU A 132 -9.31 -48.64 -26.63
N HIS A 133 -10.59 -48.99 -26.65
CA HIS A 133 -11.67 -48.01 -27.00
C HIS A 133 -11.79 -46.89 -25.99
N HIS A 134 -11.69 -47.17 -24.70
CA HIS A 134 -11.72 -46.15 -23.66
C HIS A 134 -10.53 -45.18 -23.78
N LEU A 135 -9.31 -45.73 -23.97
CA LEU A 135 -8.10 -44.92 -24.22
C LEU A 135 -8.22 -44.03 -25.46
N PHE A 136 -8.72 -44.58 -26.57
CA PHE A 136 -8.96 -43.83 -27.79
C PHE A 136 -9.89 -42.64 -27.56
N PHE A 137 -10.99 -42.86 -26.87
CA PHE A 137 -11.95 -41.80 -26.55
C PHE A 137 -11.35 -40.71 -25.63
N LEU A 138 -10.56 -41.14 -24.66
CA LEU A 138 -9.88 -40.21 -23.73
C LEU A 138 -8.84 -39.36 -24.45
N LEU A 139 -8.01 -39.92 -25.30
CA LEU A 139 -7.00 -39.18 -26.08
C LEU A 139 -7.65 -38.27 -27.10
N LYS A 140 -8.75 -38.70 -27.73
CA LYS A 140 -9.51 -37.89 -28.64
C LYS A 140 -10.10 -36.64 -27.95
N ASN A 141 -10.66 -36.83 -26.77
CA ASN A 141 -11.13 -35.67 -25.96
C ASN A 141 -9.98 -34.73 -25.57
N LEU A 142 -8.79 -35.24 -25.29
CA LEU A 142 -7.61 -34.41 -25.00
C LEU A 142 -7.19 -33.60 -26.25
N THR A 143 -7.16 -34.21 -27.44
CA THR A 143 -6.81 -33.50 -28.68
C THR A 143 -7.85 -32.48 -29.12
N GLU A 144 -9.13 -32.73 -28.81
CA GLU A 144 -10.19 -31.76 -29.09
C GLU A 144 -10.13 -30.53 -28.17
N ASN A 145 -9.65 -30.70 -26.93
CA ASN A 145 -9.59 -29.61 -25.93
C ASN A 145 -8.23 -28.91 -25.87
N LEU A 146 -7.16 -29.56 -26.31
CA LEU A 146 -5.80 -29.03 -26.25
C LEU A 146 -5.12 -29.17 -27.63
N PRO A 147 -4.58 -28.07 -28.20
CA PRO A 147 -3.95 -28.08 -29.54
C PRO A 147 -2.52 -28.66 -29.44
N PHE A 148 -2.39 -29.97 -29.66
CA PHE A 148 -1.07 -30.62 -29.78
C PHE A 148 -0.54 -30.42 -31.20
N THR A 149 0.48 -29.60 -31.32
CA THR A 149 1.08 -29.21 -32.63
C THR A 149 2.50 -29.76 -32.84
N GLY A 150 2.97 -30.57 -31.89
CA GLY A 150 4.33 -31.10 -31.89
C GLY A 150 4.59 -32.17 -32.98
N SER A 151 5.84 -32.53 -33.13
CA SER A 151 6.30 -33.54 -34.08
C SER A 151 6.75 -34.84 -33.44
N GLN A 152 6.99 -34.86 -32.13
CA GLN A 152 7.47 -36.00 -31.42
C GLN A 152 6.36 -37.04 -31.27
N PRO A 153 6.50 -38.26 -31.88
CA PRO A 153 5.51 -39.31 -31.72
C PRO A 153 5.52 -39.86 -30.32
N LEU A 154 4.34 -40.17 -29.80
CA LEU A 154 4.15 -40.73 -28.46
C LEU A 154 3.91 -42.25 -28.58
N SER A 155 4.70 -43.06 -27.89
CA SER A 155 4.48 -44.50 -27.80
C SER A 155 3.41 -44.83 -26.77
N LEU A 156 2.78 -46.05 -26.91
CA LEU A 156 1.79 -46.51 -25.93
C LEU A 156 2.38 -46.74 -24.54
N GLU A 157 3.67 -47.04 -24.43
CA GLU A 157 4.37 -47.25 -23.18
C GLU A 157 4.63 -45.96 -22.40
N GLU A 158 4.82 -44.83 -23.12
CA GLU A 158 5.05 -43.50 -22.55
C GLU A 158 3.74 -42.77 -22.18
N LEU A 159 2.60 -43.29 -22.63
CA LEU A 159 1.30 -42.67 -22.44
C LEU A 159 0.93 -42.40 -20.98
N PRO A 160 1.16 -43.29 -20.01
CA PRO A 160 0.84 -43.04 -18.58
C PRO A 160 1.62 -41.84 -18.00
N GLU A 161 2.93 -41.77 -18.28
CA GLU A 161 3.78 -40.67 -17.80
C GLU A 161 3.40 -39.36 -18.47
N PHE A 162 3.06 -39.39 -19.76
CA PHE A 162 2.55 -38.22 -20.48
C PHE A 162 1.26 -37.69 -19.88
N ILE A 163 0.29 -38.56 -19.58
CA ILE A 163 -1.01 -38.15 -19.00
C ILE A 163 -0.81 -37.66 -17.56
N GLU A 164 0.06 -38.26 -16.79
CA GLU A 164 0.41 -37.80 -15.45
C GLU A 164 0.96 -36.36 -15.51
N ARG A 165 1.88 -36.12 -16.45
CA ARG A 165 2.51 -34.79 -16.61
C ARG A 165 1.52 -33.74 -17.08
N ILE A 166 0.65 -34.03 -18.07
CA ILE A 166 -0.35 -33.04 -18.53
C ILE A 166 -1.41 -32.76 -17.47
N ASN A 167 -1.84 -33.79 -16.71
CA ASN A 167 -2.76 -33.61 -15.59
C ASN A 167 -2.16 -32.70 -14.51
N LEU A 168 -0.88 -32.89 -14.17
CA LEU A 168 -0.15 -32.03 -13.22
C LEU A 168 -0.13 -30.59 -13.71
N ILE A 169 0.21 -30.36 -14.98
CA ILE A 169 0.25 -29.02 -15.57
C ILE A 169 -1.13 -28.35 -15.51
N LEU A 170 -2.19 -29.05 -15.92
CA LEU A 170 -3.54 -28.51 -15.93
C LEU A 170 -4.07 -28.26 -14.51
N GLN A 171 -3.74 -29.13 -13.56
CA GLN A 171 -4.10 -28.94 -12.15
C GLN A 171 -3.42 -27.69 -11.58
N VAL A 172 -2.10 -27.56 -11.74
CA VAL A 172 -1.33 -26.41 -11.25
C VAL A 172 -1.79 -25.13 -11.91
N GLU A 173 -2.04 -25.11 -13.23
CA GLU A 173 -2.58 -23.95 -13.92
C GLU A 173 -3.93 -23.51 -13.33
N LYS A 174 -4.85 -24.47 -13.13
CA LYS A 174 -6.17 -24.21 -12.57
C LYS A 174 -6.08 -23.69 -11.13
N ASP A 175 -5.23 -24.27 -10.32
CA ASP A 175 -5.09 -23.90 -8.91
C ASP A 175 -4.44 -22.52 -8.78
N LEU A 176 -3.41 -22.21 -9.59
CA LEU A 176 -2.82 -20.88 -9.66
C LEU A 176 -3.81 -19.83 -10.18
N GLN A 177 -4.62 -20.14 -11.20
CA GLN A 177 -5.68 -19.24 -11.67
C GLN A 177 -6.67 -18.91 -10.56
N ARG A 178 -7.11 -19.92 -9.79
CA ARG A 178 -8.01 -19.71 -8.64
C ARG A 178 -7.35 -18.83 -7.58
N ALA A 179 -6.06 -19.08 -7.28
CA ALA A 179 -5.29 -18.30 -6.34
C ALA A 179 -5.17 -16.81 -6.76
N VAL A 180 -4.84 -16.55 -8.03
CA VAL A 180 -4.79 -15.18 -8.60
C VAL A 180 -6.13 -14.45 -8.47
N TRP A 181 -7.25 -15.16 -8.57
CA TRP A 181 -8.59 -14.59 -8.43
C TRP A 181 -9.04 -14.41 -6.97
N GLY A 182 -8.18 -14.73 -6.00
CA GLY A 182 -8.42 -14.48 -4.57
C GLY A 182 -9.09 -15.61 -3.82
N TYR A 183 -9.07 -16.82 -4.36
CA TYR A 183 -9.46 -18.01 -3.59
C TYR A 183 -8.44 -18.30 -2.49
N ASP A 184 -8.88 -18.94 -1.43
CA ASP A 184 -8.05 -19.21 -0.28
C ASP A 184 -6.90 -20.17 -0.62
N LEU A 185 -5.67 -19.72 -0.43
CA LEU A 185 -4.46 -20.48 -0.70
C LEU A 185 -4.33 -21.73 0.18
N GLU A 186 -4.93 -21.71 1.37
CA GLU A 186 -4.89 -22.85 2.29
C GLU A 186 -5.60 -24.09 1.75
N THR A 187 -6.58 -23.89 0.85
CA THR A 187 -7.34 -24.99 0.23
C THR A 187 -6.61 -25.68 -0.90
N ILE A 188 -5.47 -25.13 -1.34
CA ILE A 188 -4.69 -25.63 -2.48
C ILE A 188 -3.48 -26.40 -1.96
N GLU A 189 -3.24 -27.59 -2.54
CA GLU A 189 -2.08 -28.41 -2.20
C GLU A 189 -0.80 -27.80 -2.79
N SER A 190 0.26 -27.75 -1.97
CA SER A 190 1.54 -27.16 -2.37
C SER A 190 2.40 -28.11 -3.20
N LYS A 191 2.26 -29.42 -2.99
CA LYS A 191 3.12 -30.46 -3.60
C LYS A 191 3.13 -30.42 -5.13
N PRO A 192 1.97 -30.32 -5.84
CA PRO A 192 1.95 -30.24 -7.30
C PRO A 192 2.72 -29.04 -7.86
N ILE A 193 2.71 -27.91 -7.14
CA ILE A 193 3.41 -26.68 -7.54
C ILE A 193 4.93 -26.90 -7.48
N GLY A 194 5.43 -27.52 -6.40
CA GLY A 194 6.86 -27.84 -6.26
C GLY A 194 7.34 -28.87 -7.29
N GLU A 195 6.53 -29.89 -7.60
CA GLU A 195 6.84 -30.91 -8.60
C GLU A 195 6.93 -30.34 -10.03
N LEU A 196 6.10 -29.35 -10.36
CA LEU A 196 6.07 -28.75 -11.69
C LEU A 196 7.08 -27.61 -11.86
N LEU A 197 7.13 -26.68 -10.88
CA LEU A 197 7.86 -25.41 -10.99
C LEU A 197 9.15 -25.36 -10.16
N GLY A 198 9.41 -26.38 -9.34
CA GLY A 198 10.63 -26.51 -8.54
C GLY A 198 10.52 -25.90 -7.13
N GLU A 199 11.66 -26.00 -6.40
CA GLU A 199 11.71 -25.61 -4.97
C GLU A 199 11.51 -24.13 -4.72
N GLU A 200 12.00 -23.24 -5.60
CA GLU A 200 11.82 -21.79 -5.45
C GLU A 200 10.34 -21.38 -5.52
N ALA A 201 9.59 -21.98 -6.44
CA ALA A 201 8.15 -21.75 -6.56
C ALA A 201 7.40 -22.28 -5.33
N LEU A 202 7.81 -23.44 -4.82
CA LEU A 202 7.24 -24.01 -3.60
C LEU A 202 7.49 -23.12 -2.38
N LEU A 203 8.70 -22.60 -2.23
CA LEU A 203 9.05 -21.68 -1.14
C LEU A 203 8.22 -20.39 -1.22
N SER A 204 8.06 -19.81 -2.41
CA SER A 204 7.23 -18.62 -2.62
C SER A 204 5.76 -18.90 -2.27
N TRP A 205 5.23 -20.03 -2.71
CA TRP A 205 3.87 -20.45 -2.42
C TRP A 205 3.61 -20.65 -0.92
N GLU A 206 4.46 -21.39 -0.22
CA GLU A 206 4.35 -21.61 1.24
C GLU A 206 4.51 -20.31 2.02
N TYR A 207 5.37 -19.41 1.53
CA TYR A 207 5.51 -18.10 2.13
C TYR A 207 4.21 -17.31 2.05
N PHE A 208 3.54 -17.26 0.88
CA PHE A 208 2.28 -16.54 0.69
C PHE A 208 1.12 -17.13 1.50
N LYS A 209 1.06 -18.46 1.65
CA LYS A 209 0.12 -19.10 2.58
C LYS A 209 0.25 -18.54 3.99
N GLY A 210 1.47 -18.35 4.47
CA GLY A 210 1.77 -17.90 5.83
C GLY A 210 1.67 -16.39 6.05
N VAL A 211 1.55 -15.53 5.02
CA VAL A 211 1.63 -14.05 5.13
C VAL A 211 0.62 -13.49 6.13
N LYS A 212 -0.65 -13.89 6.05
CA LYS A 212 -1.71 -13.41 6.96
C LYS A 212 -1.36 -13.72 8.41
N SER A 213 -1.04 -14.98 8.70
CA SER A 213 -0.67 -15.45 10.04
C SER A 213 0.60 -14.78 10.57
N LYS A 214 1.59 -14.52 9.71
CA LYS A 214 2.82 -13.81 10.09
C LYS A 214 2.52 -12.37 10.51
N LEU A 215 1.68 -11.65 9.76
CA LEU A 215 1.28 -10.28 10.08
C LEU A 215 0.44 -10.20 11.36
N GLU A 216 -0.45 -11.17 11.59
CA GLU A 216 -1.24 -11.27 12.83
C GLU A 216 -0.34 -11.55 14.05
N LYS A 217 0.54 -12.55 13.96
CA LYS A 217 1.49 -12.89 15.04
C LYS A 217 2.43 -11.73 15.37
N ALA A 218 2.81 -10.94 14.37
CA ALA A 218 3.58 -9.71 14.57
C ALA A 218 2.75 -8.55 15.18
N GLY A 219 1.44 -8.73 15.35
CA GLY A 219 0.53 -7.70 15.87
C GLY A 219 0.36 -6.51 14.92
N LEU A 220 0.48 -6.73 13.61
CA LEU A 220 0.34 -5.70 12.58
C LEU A 220 -1.05 -5.70 11.96
N LEU A 221 -1.68 -6.87 11.89
CA LEU A 221 -3.06 -7.07 11.48
C LEU A 221 -3.88 -7.65 12.63
N GLU A 222 -5.16 -7.35 12.62
CA GLU A 222 -6.17 -7.96 13.49
C GLU A 222 -7.36 -8.41 12.65
N GLN A 223 -7.93 -9.55 13.00
CA GLN A 223 -9.14 -10.05 12.38
C GLN A 223 -10.37 -9.52 13.12
N ILE A 224 -11.24 -8.81 12.41
CA ILE A 224 -12.51 -8.31 12.94
C ILE A 224 -13.64 -8.94 12.14
N LYS A 225 -14.32 -9.93 12.73
CA LYS A 225 -15.31 -10.79 12.06
C LYS A 225 -14.64 -11.48 10.85
N ASN A 226 -15.13 -11.25 9.62
CA ASN A 226 -14.57 -11.80 8.38
C ASN A 226 -13.62 -10.85 7.63
N ASN A 227 -13.20 -9.74 8.26
CA ASN A 227 -12.32 -8.74 7.64
C ASN A 227 -11.03 -8.57 8.44
N TYR A 228 -9.98 -8.17 7.77
CA TYR A 228 -8.71 -7.78 8.38
C TYR A 228 -8.61 -6.27 8.48
N ARG A 229 -7.98 -5.79 9.56
CA ARG A 229 -7.62 -4.39 9.75
C ARG A 229 -6.21 -4.27 10.29
N LEU A 230 -5.57 -3.13 10.00
CA LEU A 230 -4.32 -2.77 10.65
C LEU A 230 -4.56 -2.48 12.13
N THR A 231 -3.70 -3.01 12.96
CA THR A 231 -3.63 -2.60 14.38
C THR A 231 -3.10 -1.17 14.49
N ARG A 232 -3.17 -0.58 15.66
CA ARG A 232 -2.54 0.72 15.95
C ARG A 232 -1.03 0.69 15.64
N ARG A 233 -0.37 -0.45 15.89
CA ARG A 233 1.05 -0.65 15.57
C ARG A 233 1.30 -0.68 14.07
N GLY A 234 0.45 -1.33 13.29
CA GLY A 234 0.55 -1.37 11.83
C GLY A 234 0.41 0.02 11.21
N VAL A 235 -0.61 0.80 11.62
CA VAL A 235 -0.78 2.19 11.18
C VAL A 235 0.42 3.06 11.56
N TYR A 236 0.94 2.89 12.78
CA TYR A 236 2.10 3.60 13.26
C TYR A 236 3.35 3.33 12.41
N LEU A 237 3.64 2.07 12.06
CA LEU A 237 4.81 1.71 11.25
C LEU A 237 4.72 2.30 9.85
N ILE A 238 3.57 2.20 9.19
CA ILE A 238 3.34 2.81 7.87
C ILE A 238 3.56 4.33 7.95
N SER A 239 2.94 5.00 8.93
CA SER A 239 3.06 6.46 9.12
C SER A 239 4.51 6.89 9.36
N SER A 240 5.26 6.10 10.15
CA SER A 240 6.67 6.34 10.46
C SER A 240 7.56 6.20 9.24
N LYS A 241 7.30 5.21 8.39
CA LYS A 241 8.04 5.03 7.13
C LYS A 241 7.77 6.19 6.19
N ILE A 242 6.50 6.54 5.96
CA ILE A 242 6.14 7.67 5.09
C ILE A 242 6.80 8.96 5.58
N LEU A 243 6.76 9.21 6.90
CA LEU A 243 7.41 10.38 7.49
C LEU A 243 8.92 10.38 7.24
N LYS A 244 9.58 9.23 7.39
CA LYS A 244 11.01 9.06 7.11
C LYS A 244 11.31 9.34 5.63
N ASP A 245 10.54 8.77 4.72
CA ASP A 245 10.72 8.95 3.27
C ASP A 245 10.62 10.44 2.90
N ILE A 246 9.64 11.18 3.45
CA ILE A 246 9.52 12.63 3.26
C ILE A 246 10.75 13.38 3.81
N PHE A 247 11.26 13.02 5.00
CA PHE A 247 12.46 13.64 5.53
C PHE A 247 13.73 13.31 4.74
N ASP A 248 13.82 12.14 4.16
CA ASP A 248 14.97 11.75 3.33
C ASP A 248 14.95 12.49 1.98
N LEU A 249 13.79 12.78 1.42
CA LEU A 249 13.63 13.69 0.27
C LEU A 249 14.08 15.10 0.66
N LEU A 250 13.57 15.67 1.76
CA LEU A 250 13.97 16.99 2.27
C LEU A 250 15.48 17.13 2.46
N LYS A 251 16.17 16.09 2.93
CA LYS A 251 17.63 16.12 3.08
C LYS A 251 18.36 16.17 1.73
N ARG A 252 17.84 15.46 0.70
CA ARG A 252 18.42 15.49 -0.65
C ARG A 252 18.34 16.88 -1.26
N ASP A 253 17.18 17.52 -1.12
CA ASP A 253 16.97 18.89 -1.65
C ASP A 253 17.79 19.95 -0.92
N LEU A 254 18.03 19.77 0.40
CA LEU A 254 18.87 20.64 1.19
C LEU A 254 20.38 20.48 0.88
N LEU A 255 20.85 19.32 0.45
CA LEU A 255 22.23 19.09 0.03
C LEU A 255 22.60 19.85 -1.25
N GLY A 256 21.59 20.29 -2.03
CA GLY A 256 21.79 21.19 -3.19
C GLY A 256 21.83 22.68 -2.86
N LYS A 257 21.44 23.11 -1.65
CA LYS A 257 21.37 24.53 -1.24
C LYS A 257 21.75 24.70 0.23
N HIS A 258 23.03 24.90 0.51
CA HIS A 258 23.62 25.26 1.80
C HIS A 258 23.35 24.39 3.02
N PRO A 259 24.39 24.00 3.79
CA PRO A 259 24.24 23.19 4.98
C PRO A 259 23.64 24.02 6.12
N ALA A 260 22.39 23.76 6.46
CA ALA A 260 21.84 24.21 7.73
C ALA A 260 22.28 23.24 8.82
N SER A 261 23.28 23.64 9.60
CA SER A 261 23.64 22.97 10.83
C SER A 261 22.50 23.05 11.83
N SER A 262 21.79 21.95 12.06
CA SER A 262 21.01 21.79 13.29
C SER A 262 20.80 20.32 13.60
N SER A 263 21.64 19.80 14.48
CA SER A 263 21.32 18.64 15.29
C SER A 263 20.17 19.01 16.23
N GLY A 264 18.95 18.54 15.94
CA GLY A 264 17.83 18.74 16.83
C GLY A 264 17.85 17.75 17.97
N ASN A 265 18.04 18.22 19.18
CA ASN A 265 17.69 17.48 20.38
C ASN A 265 17.02 18.44 21.37
N THR A 266 15.86 17.97 21.90
CA THR A 266 15.18 18.45 23.12
C THR A 266 15.13 19.96 23.36
N GLY A 267 13.94 20.50 23.41
CA GLY A 267 13.36 21.80 23.83
C GLY A 267 14.12 22.79 24.73
N ILE A 268 15.42 22.79 24.70
CA ILE A 268 16.30 23.79 25.32
C ILE A 268 17.29 24.19 24.24
N ASP A 269 17.22 25.44 23.78
CA ASP A 269 18.27 25.98 22.92
C ASP A 269 19.56 26.10 23.73
N LEU A 270 20.39 25.08 23.61
CA LEU A 270 21.71 25.06 24.31
C LEU A 270 22.69 26.09 23.75
N THR A 271 22.36 26.79 22.68
CA THR A 271 23.22 27.77 22.02
C THR A 271 22.98 29.18 22.52
N ASN A 272 21.78 29.52 22.98
CA ASN A 272 21.43 30.83 23.47
C ASN A 272 21.24 30.82 24.98
N SER A 273 21.99 31.65 25.69
CA SER A 273 21.78 31.90 27.10
C SER A 273 21.67 33.41 27.34
N LYS A 274 20.96 33.77 28.41
CA LYS A 274 20.79 35.15 28.83
C LYS A 274 21.03 35.28 30.35
N PRO A 275 21.39 36.49 30.83
CA PRO A 275 21.49 36.73 32.27
C PRO A 275 20.21 36.36 33.01
N TYR A 276 20.35 35.79 34.17
CA TYR A 276 19.21 35.43 35.03
C TYR A 276 18.44 36.69 35.46
N SER A 277 17.12 36.63 35.38
CA SER A 277 16.21 37.56 36.03
C SER A 277 15.19 36.81 36.87
N PHE A 278 14.72 37.40 37.97
CA PHE A 278 13.85 36.75 38.96
C PHE A 278 12.50 36.25 38.42
N ASP A 279 12.13 36.66 37.22
CA ASP A 279 10.85 36.32 36.59
C ASP A 279 10.91 35.02 35.73
N LEU A 280 12.08 34.38 35.64
CA LEU A 280 12.34 33.27 34.72
C LEU A 280 12.59 31.94 35.44
N PRO A 281 12.15 30.81 34.84
CA PRO A 281 12.46 29.48 35.38
C PRO A 281 13.97 29.25 35.45
N LEU A 282 14.42 28.62 36.53
CA LEU A 282 15.85 28.44 36.87
C LEU A 282 16.53 27.33 36.05
N ASN A 283 16.59 27.49 34.71
CA ASN A 283 17.33 26.60 33.82
C ASN A 283 18.76 27.11 33.65
N ILE A 284 19.59 26.88 34.68
CA ILE A 284 20.94 27.42 34.72
C ILE A 284 21.84 26.82 33.64
N ASN A 285 22.50 27.70 32.86
CA ASN A 285 23.64 27.36 32.03
C ASN A 285 24.90 27.32 32.89
N LEU A 286 25.13 26.15 33.55
CA LEU A 286 26.22 26.01 34.49
C LEU A 286 27.62 26.35 33.90
N PRO A 287 28.00 25.91 32.68
CA PRO A 287 29.25 26.29 32.06
C PRO A 287 29.45 27.80 31.93
N ARG A 288 28.43 28.54 31.47
CA ARG A 288 28.54 30.00 31.35
C ARG A 288 28.49 30.72 32.69
N THR A 289 27.66 30.27 33.61
CA THR A 289 27.62 30.79 34.99
C THR A 289 29.00 30.68 35.66
N LEU A 290 29.65 29.52 35.58
CA LEU A 290 31.00 29.34 36.13
C LEU A 290 32.03 30.22 35.41
N MET A 291 31.93 30.33 34.08
CA MET A 291 32.83 31.19 33.32
C MET A 291 32.70 32.66 33.72
N ASN A 292 31.46 33.15 33.90
CA ASN A 292 31.22 34.52 34.36
C ASN A 292 31.81 34.77 35.74
N ALA A 293 31.67 33.83 36.68
CA ALA A 293 32.26 33.91 38.00
C ALA A 293 33.80 33.94 37.95
N ILE A 294 34.40 33.11 37.08
CA ILE A 294 35.85 33.10 36.87
C ILE A 294 36.34 34.42 36.27
N ILE A 295 35.60 34.97 35.30
CA ILE A 295 35.92 36.26 34.67
C ILE A 295 35.84 37.40 35.72
N ARG A 296 34.85 37.37 36.62
CA ARG A 296 34.69 38.37 37.66
C ARG A 296 35.74 38.25 38.79
N GLN A 297 36.00 37.02 39.28
CA GLN A 297 36.88 36.78 40.44
C GLN A 297 38.33 36.52 40.07
N GLY A 298 38.66 36.23 38.82
CA GLY A 298 39.94 35.68 38.43
C GLY A 298 40.10 34.22 38.90
N SER A 299 41.32 33.72 38.90
CA SER A 299 41.65 32.32 39.28
C SER A 299 41.73 32.08 40.81
N SER A 300 41.06 32.89 41.63
CA SER A 300 41.06 32.73 43.07
C SER A 300 40.16 31.57 43.52
N SER A 301 40.66 30.75 44.47
CA SER A 301 39.90 29.63 45.06
C SER A 301 39.63 29.96 46.54
N PRO A 302 38.40 29.74 47.09
CA PRO A 302 37.23 29.12 46.41
C PRO A 302 36.48 30.08 45.52
N LEU A 303 35.89 29.54 44.40
CA LEU A 303 35.04 30.28 43.49
C LEU A 303 33.68 30.55 44.17
N THR A 304 33.30 31.83 44.29
CA THR A 304 31.98 32.23 44.83
C THR A 304 31.08 32.73 43.71
N LEU A 305 29.86 32.22 43.66
CA LEU A 305 28.85 32.61 42.69
C LEU A 305 28.01 33.78 43.23
N GLU A 306 27.86 34.83 42.46
CA GLU A 306 26.98 35.96 42.73
C GLU A 306 25.76 35.97 41.78
N PRO A 307 24.66 36.62 42.12
CA PRO A 307 23.46 36.64 41.28
C PRO A 307 23.71 37.11 39.83
N GLN A 308 24.69 37.98 39.64
CA GLN A 308 25.09 38.49 38.30
C GLN A 308 25.84 37.49 37.43
N ASP A 309 26.37 36.43 38.01
CA ASP A 309 27.11 35.39 37.28
C ASP A 309 26.13 34.40 36.60
N PHE A 310 24.92 34.31 37.12
CA PHE A 310 23.96 33.31 36.64
C PHE A 310 23.47 33.61 35.25
N GLU A 311 23.70 32.67 34.37
CA GLU A 311 23.06 32.59 33.05
C GLU A 311 22.09 31.41 32.97
N ILE A 312 20.99 31.64 32.31
CA ILE A 312 19.96 30.62 32.05
C ILE A 312 19.85 30.37 30.57
N TYR A 313 19.63 29.10 30.24
CA TYR A 313 19.24 28.77 28.85
C TYR A 313 17.93 29.46 28.52
N GLU A 314 17.82 30.04 27.35
CA GLU A 314 16.54 30.58 26.88
C GLU A 314 15.53 29.44 26.70
N PRO A 315 14.40 29.46 27.42
CA PRO A 315 13.37 28.47 27.22
C PRO A 315 12.75 28.70 25.82
N GLU A 316 12.87 27.74 24.95
CA GLU A 316 12.05 27.73 23.74
C GLU A 316 10.57 27.55 24.17
N TYR A 317 9.80 28.63 24.15
CA TYR A 317 8.36 28.56 24.36
C TYR A 317 7.69 27.97 23.11
N PHE A 318 7.56 26.65 23.06
CA PHE A 318 6.72 26.03 22.06
C PHE A 318 5.26 26.40 22.30
N THR A 319 4.73 27.28 21.50
CA THR A 319 3.31 27.61 21.53
C THR A 319 2.51 26.37 21.10
N ARG A 320 1.52 26.00 21.91
CA ARG A 320 0.59 24.91 21.58
C ARG A 320 -0.20 25.27 20.33
N SER A 321 -0.22 24.39 19.36
CA SER A 321 -1.01 24.58 18.13
C SER A 321 -2.21 23.62 18.13
N ALA A 322 -3.32 24.12 17.62
CA ALA A 322 -4.47 23.27 17.28
C ALA A 322 -4.67 23.35 15.76
N THR A 323 -4.42 22.24 15.11
CA THR A 323 -4.47 22.11 13.66
C THR A 323 -5.61 21.22 13.23
N VAL A 324 -6.37 21.66 12.23
CA VAL A 324 -7.27 20.79 11.47
C VAL A 324 -6.70 20.64 10.07
N LEU A 325 -6.49 19.40 9.65
CA LEU A 325 -6.08 19.05 8.30
C LEU A 325 -7.30 18.66 7.49
N GLY A 326 -7.69 19.50 6.53
CA GLY A 326 -8.77 19.26 5.59
C GLY A 326 -8.23 18.54 4.35
N LEU A 327 -8.77 17.35 4.06
CA LEU A 327 -8.43 16.53 2.91
C LEU A 327 -9.59 16.54 1.92
N ASP A 328 -9.36 17.09 0.75
CA ASP A 328 -10.32 17.03 -0.33
C ASP A 328 -10.41 15.59 -0.87
N MET A 329 -11.63 15.07 -0.91
CA MET A 329 -11.99 13.74 -1.38
C MET A 329 -12.90 13.81 -2.62
N SER A 330 -12.91 14.95 -3.33
CA SER A 330 -13.68 15.15 -4.55
C SER A 330 -13.16 14.29 -5.70
N GLN A 331 -13.95 14.20 -6.77
CA GLN A 331 -13.60 13.37 -7.93
C GLN A 331 -12.29 13.80 -8.59
N SER A 332 -12.01 15.09 -8.70
CA SER A 332 -10.78 15.61 -9.30
C SER A 332 -9.52 15.12 -8.60
N MET A 333 -9.56 15.05 -7.26
CA MET A 333 -8.45 14.53 -6.44
C MET A 333 -8.15 13.06 -6.75
N LYS A 334 -9.18 12.24 -7.05
CA LYS A 334 -9.01 10.84 -7.47
C LYS A 334 -8.41 10.75 -8.86
N ASP A 335 -9.00 11.47 -9.82
CA ASP A 335 -8.64 11.34 -11.24
C ASP A 335 -7.17 11.73 -11.51
N ARG A 336 -6.59 12.55 -10.65
CA ARG A 336 -5.19 12.99 -10.72
C ARG A 336 -4.26 12.27 -9.74
N ASN A 337 -4.73 11.22 -9.06
CA ASN A 337 -4.01 10.48 -8.01
C ASN A 337 -3.49 11.36 -6.84
N ASN A 338 -4.05 12.56 -6.67
CA ASN A 338 -3.68 13.49 -5.62
C ASN A 338 -4.15 13.02 -4.23
N PHE A 339 -5.26 12.27 -4.20
CA PHE A 339 -5.85 11.77 -2.97
C PHE A 339 -4.93 10.81 -2.21
N LEU A 340 -4.22 9.93 -2.92
CA LEU A 340 -3.24 9.02 -2.31
C LEU A 340 -2.13 9.81 -1.60
N THR A 341 -1.58 10.82 -2.27
CA THR A 341 -0.55 11.68 -1.70
C THR A 341 -1.06 12.45 -0.48
N ALA A 342 -2.27 13.00 -0.54
CA ALA A 342 -2.89 13.69 0.60
C ALA A 342 -3.05 12.76 1.82
N LYS A 343 -3.44 11.49 1.62
CA LYS A 343 -3.48 10.49 2.70
C LYS A 343 -2.10 10.20 3.30
N LYS A 344 -1.08 10.00 2.44
CA LYS A 344 0.31 9.79 2.89
C LYS A 344 0.77 10.96 3.78
N VAL A 345 0.52 12.18 3.36
CA VAL A 345 0.89 13.40 4.11
C VAL A 345 0.13 13.51 5.42
N ALA A 346 -1.16 13.18 5.45
CA ALA A 346 -1.96 13.18 6.67
C ALA A 346 -1.43 12.19 7.72
N LEU A 347 -1.04 10.98 7.29
CA LEU A 347 -0.41 9.99 8.16
C LEU A 347 0.94 10.47 8.69
N ALA A 348 1.79 11.03 7.84
CA ALA A 348 3.09 11.56 8.21
C ALA A 348 2.97 12.74 9.19
N LEU A 349 2.06 13.69 8.93
CA LEU A 349 1.84 14.84 9.81
C LEU A 349 1.31 14.40 11.18
N ASN A 350 0.38 13.45 11.20
CA ASN A 350 -0.12 12.87 12.46
C ASN A 350 1.01 12.24 13.28
N GLU A 351 1.89 11.49 12.63
CA GLU A 351 3.01 10.85 13.29
C GLU A 351 4.05 11.87 13.79
N LEU A 352 4.36 12.89 12.99
CA LEU A 352 5.24 13.99 13.39
C LEU A 352 4.72 14.71 14.65
N ILE A 353 3.43 15.07 14.65
CA ILE A 353 2.82 15.78 15.78
C ILE A 353 2.83 14.92 17.02
N ARG A 354 2.43 13.67 16.93
CA ARG A 354 2.42 12.74 18.08
C ARG A 354 3.79 12.53 18.70
N ARG A 355 4.86 12.49 17.88
CA ARG A 355 6.21 12.26 18.38
C ARG A 355 6.88 13.51 18.90
N ARG A 356 6.81 14.60 18.14
CA ARG A 356 7.58 15.81 18.44
C ARG A 356 6.80 16.87 19.22
N PHE A 357 5.47 16.87 19.06
CA PHE A 357 4.61 17.90 19.63
C PHE A 357 3.39 17.30 20.32
N PRO A 358 3.57 16.45 21.36
CA PRO A 358 2.47 15.70 21.97
C PRO A 358 1.41 16.60 22.67
N GLN A 359 1.72 17.87 22.89
CA GLN A 359 0.79 18.85 23.44
C GLN A 359 -0.04 19.59 22.36
N ASP A 360 0.29 19.38 21.08
CA ASP A 360 -0.47 19.93 19.97
C ASP A 360 -1.72 19.09 19.69
N TYR A 361 -2.75 19.76 19.25
CA TYR A 361 -3.96 19.11 18.81
C TYR A 361 -3.97 18.96 17.29
N LEU A 362 -4.26 17.77 16.80
CA LEU A 362 -4.52 17.50 15.39
C LEU A 362 -5.87 16.81 15.24
N ALA A 363 -6.71 17.33 14.36
CA ALA A 363 -7.86 16.64 13.80
C ALA A 363 -7.75 16.57 12.29
N ILE A 364 -8.37 15.57 11.69
CA ILE A 364 -8.42 15.38 10.24
C ILE A 364 -9.87 15.45 9.82
N VAL A 365 -10.15 16.22 8.79
CA VAL A 365 -11.47 16.38 8.20
C VAL A 365 -11.37 15.98 6.73
N GLY A 366 -12.02 14.89 6.37
CA GLY A 366 -12.22 14.53 4.96
C GLY A 366 -13.46 15.25 4.44
N PHE A 367 -13.38 15.88 3.30
CA PHE A 367 -14.52 16.58 2.70
C PHE A 367 -14.63 16.31 1.20
N SER A 368 -15.87 16.23 0.77
CA SER A 368 -16.29 16.15 -0.63
C SER A 368 -17.59 16.95 -0.73
N THR A 369 -18.71 16.37 -1.09
CA THR A 369 -20.03 17.01 -0.98
C THR A 369 -20.40 17.32 0.48
N LEU A 370 -19.97 16.44 1.39
CA LEU A 370 -20.12 16.56 2.84
C LEU A 370 -18.75 16.48 3.54
N ALA A 371 -18.63 17.17 4.69
CA ALA A 371 -17.45 17.07 5.53
C ALA A 371 -17.67 16.15 6.73
N ARG A 372 -16.67 15.36 7.07
CA ARG A 372 -16.68 14.52 8.27
C ARG A 372 -15.31 14.44 8.94
N GLN A 373 -15.31 14.26 10.23
CA GLN A 373 -14.07 13.98 10.94
C GLN A 373 -13.59 12.56 10.62
N VAL A 374 -12.28 12.41 10.41
CA VAL A 374 -11.61 11.15 10.12
C VAL A 374 -10.58 10.87 11.20
N THR A 375 -10.58 9.66 11.73
CA THR A 375 -9.53 9.23 12.66
C THR A 375 -8.27 8.78 11.91
N PRO A 376 -7.07 8.89 12.51
CA PRO A 376 -5.84 8.38 11.89
C PRO A 376 -5.90 6.89 11.54
N ALA A 377 -6.66 6.09 12.30
CA ALA A 377 -6.87 4.68 12.04
C ALA A 377 -7.74 4.41 10.80
N GLU A 378 -8.60 5.35 10.42
CA GLU A 378 -9.44 5.26 9.23
C GLU A 378 -8.74 5.72 7.96
N LEU A 379 -7.70 6.55 8.07
CA LEU A 379 -6.99 7.10 6.91
C LEU A 379 -6.56 6.06 5.87
N PRO A 380 -5.97 4.91 6.23
CA PRO A 380 -5.59 3.90 5.24
C PRO A 380 -6.78 3.35 4.45
N TYR A 381 -7.97 3.34 5.05
CA TYR A 381 -9.20 2.76 4.50
C TYR A 381 -10.11 3.77 3.81
N LEU A 382 -9.76 5.05 3.81
CA LEU A 382 -10.53 6.06 3.10
C LEU A 382 -10.61 5.72 1.62
N ARG A 383 -11.84 5.70 1.11
CA ARG A 383 -12.13 5.52 -0.30
C ARG A 383 -12.84 6.75 -0.83
N TRP A 384 -12.62 6.98 -2.11
CA TRP A 384 -13.45 7.90 -2.85
C TRP A 384 -14.87 7.33 -3.00
N ASP A 385 -15.85 8.22 -2.89
CA ASP A 385 -17.26 7.90 -3.03
C ASP A 385 -17.85 8.63 -4.25
N ALA A 386 -18.38 7.85 -5.21
CA ALA A 386 -18.97 8.39 -6.43
C ALA A 386 -20.21 9.27 -6.16
N GLU A 387 -20.92 9.01 -5.07
CA GLU A 387 -22.10 9.77 -4.69
C GLU A 387 -21.75 11.14 -4.08
N GLN A 388 -20.48 11.33 -3.70
CA GLN A 388 -19.99 12.54 -3.05
C GLN A 388 -18.86 13.20 -3.85
N SER A 389 -19.13 13.56 -5.10
CA SER A 389 -18.12 14.01 -6.08
C SER A 389 -17.73 15.47 -6.00
N TYR A 390 -18.53 16.32 -5.32
CA TYR A 390 -18.36 17.76 -5.27
C TYR A 390 -17.41 18.20 -4.15
N THR A 391 -16.94 19.47 -4.21
CA THR A 391 -15.98 20.06 -3.26
C THR A 391 -16.69 21.09 -2.39
N ASN A 392 -16.97 20.74 -1.13
CA ASN A 392 -17.64 21.60 -0.15
C ASN A 392 -16.64 22.15 0.88
N ILE A 393 -15.89 23.19 0.49
CA ILE A 393 -14.91 23.84 1.37
C ILE A 393 -15.61 24.55 2.52
N GLN A 394 -16.83 25.09 2.31
CA GLN A 394 -17.62 25.73 3.36
C GLN A 394 -17.88 24.77 4.53
N ASP A 395 -18.37 23.55 4.25
CA ASP A 395 -18.67 22.57 5.29
C ASP A 395 -17.40 22.06 5.98
N ALA A 396 -16.30 21.90 5.23
CA ALA A 396 -14.99 21.58 5.80
C ALA A 396 -14.50 22.65 6.79
N LEU A 397 -14.61 23.93 6.45
CA LEU A 397 -14.23 25.04 7.34
C LEU A 397 -15.16 25.14 8.54
N ARG A 398 -16.47 24.98 8.35
CA ARG A 398 -17.48 24.98 9.42
C ARG A 398 -17.21 23.88 10.44
N LEU A 399 -16.95 22.64 9.98
CA LEU A 399 -16.59 21.53 10.86
C LEU A 399 -15.24 21.79 11.54
N SER A 400 -14.26 22.29 10.82
CA SER A 400 -12.95 22.64 11.38
C SER A 400 -13.06 23.68 12.49
N ARG A 401 -13.86 24.71 12.28
CA ARG A 401 -14.14 25.74 13.27
C ARG A 401 -14.80 25.17 14.54
N GLN A 402 -15.76 24.27 14.38
CA GLN A 402 -16.38 23.55 15.52
C GLN A 402 -15.37 22.77 16.34
N LEU A 403 -14.48 22.00 15.69
CA LEU A 403 -13.43 21.23 16.34
C LEU A 403 -12.40 22.11 17.07
N LEU A 404 -12.09 23.30 16.50
CA LEU A 404 -11.13 24.25 17.09
C LEU A 404 -11.73 25.14 18.18
N LYS A 405 -13.04 25.25 18.27
CA LYS A 405 -13.72 26.12 19.27
C LYS A 405 -13.31 25.80 20.70
N GLN A 406 -13.16 24.52 21.03
CA GLN A 406 -12.80 24.07 22.38
C GLN A 406 -11.31 24.23 22.72
N LYS A 407 -10.48 24.70 21.76
CA LYS A 407 -9.02 24.80 21.88
C LYS A 407 -8.56 26.26 22.11
N SER A 408 -9.16 26.93 23.10
CA SER A 408 -8.95 28.39 23.32
C SER A 408 -7.49 28.81 23.61
N ARG A 409 -6.69 27.92 24.22
CA ARG A 409 -5.29 28.19 24.59
C ARG A 409 -4.27 27.81 23.50
N HIS A 410 -4.72 27.49 22.30
CA HIS A 410 -3.88 27.04 21.19
C HIS A 410 -3.90 28.07 20.05
N ASN A 411 -2.79 28.14 19.31
CA ASN A 411 -2.78 28.80 18.02
C ASN A 411 -3.57 27.93 17.02
N LYS A 412 -4.71 28.43 16.58
CA LYS A 412 -5.64 27.70 15.75
C LYS A 412 -5.28 27.84 14.29
N GLN A 413 -5.22 26.74 13.57
CA GLN A 413 -4.99 26.74 12.13
C GLN A 413 -5.75 25.62 11.42
N VAL A 414 -6.12 25.90 10.18
CA VAL A 414 -6.65 24.92 9.23
C VAL A 414 -5.66 24.82 8.07
N ILE A 415 -5.31 23.61 7.69
CA ILE A 415 -4.51 23.28 6.51
C ILE A 415 -5.46 22.58 5.54
N LEU A 416 -5.78 23.20 4.42
CA LEU A 416 -6.61 22.60 3.37
C LEU A 416 -5.72 22.08 2.26
N ILE A 417 -5.96 20.84 1.83
CA ILE A 417 -5.33 20.22 0.65
C ILE A 417 -6.46 20.02 -0.36
N THR A 418 -6.39 20.68 -1.49
CA THR A 418 -7.41 20.63 -2.55
C THR A 418 -6.79 20.82 -3.93
N ASP A 419 -7.45 20.33 -4.97
CA ASP A 419 -7.09 20.59 -6.36
C ASP A 419 -8.19 21.33 -7.15
N GLY A 420 -9.25 21.76 -6.46
CA GLY A 420 -10.41 22.41 -7.05
C GLY A 420 -10.96 23.58 -6.26
N GLU A 421 -11.79 24.36 -6.95
CA GLU A 421 -12.61 25.40 -6.38
C GLU A 421 -13.86 24.82 -5.70
N PRO A 422 -14.52 25.55 -4.78
CA PRO A 422 -15.73 25.05 -4.14
C PRO A 422 -16.87 24.91 -5.16
N THR A 423 -17.45 23.71 -5.21
CA THR A 423 -18.59 23.36 -6.10
C THR A 423 -19.85 23.00 -5.34
N ALA A 424 -19.80 22.99 -4.00
CA ALA A 424 -20.94 22.74 -3.14
C ALA A 424 -20.94 23.69 -1.93
N HIS A 425 -22.14 24.02 -1.43
CA HIS A 425 -22.33 24.84 -0.24
C HIS A 425 -23.68 24.54 0.43
N TYR A 426 -23.82 24.97 1.68
CA TYR A 426 -25.07 24.98 2.39
C TYR A 426 -25.66 26.40 2.43
N GLU A 427 -26.95 26.50 2.11
CA GLU A 427 -27.78 27.67 2.39
C GLU A 427 -28.83 27.27 3.43
N GLY A 428 -28.66 27.72 4.66
CA GLY A 428 -29.40 27.21 5.80
C GLY A 428 -29.15 25.71 5.99
N ASN A 429 -30.20 24.89 5.84
CA ASN A 429 -30.13 23.42 5.93
C ASN A 429 -30.19 22.73 4.55
N ARG A 430 -30.20 23.49 3.48
CA ARG A 430 -30.24 22.94 2.13
C ARG A 430 -28.85 22.88 1.55
N LEU A 431 -28.50 21.73 0.95
CA LEU A 431 -27.25 21.52 0.25
C LEU A 431 -27.47 21.84 -1.24
N TYR A 432 -26.61 22.72 -1.75
CA TYR A 432 -26.53 23.06 -3.17
C TYR A 432 -25.19 22.59 -3.72
N PHE A 433 -25.21 22.05 -4.92
CA PHE A 433 -24.01 21.61 -5.62
C PHE A 433 -24.19 21.75 -7.12
N GLN A 434 -23.19 22.31 -7.79
CA GLN A 434 -23.20 22.56 -9.22
C GLN A 434 -21.79 22.62 -9.80
N PHE A 435 -21.63 22.07 -10.98
CA PHE A 435 -20.41 22.24 -11.76
C PHE A 435 -20.77 22.77 -13.17
N PRO A 436 -20.12 23.84 -13.68
CA PRO A 436 -19.13 24.70 -13.00
C PRO A 436 -19.73 25.40 -11.77
N PRO A 437 -18.86 25.91 -10.83
CA PRO A 437 -19.32 26.49 -9.58
C PRO A 437 -20.22 27.70 -9.79
N HIS A 438 -21.26 27.80 -8.99
CA HIS A 438 -22.12 28.97 -8.95
C HIS A 438 -21.47 30.08 -8.11
N PRO A 439 -21.58 31.38 -8.46
CA PRO A 439 -21.03 32.50 -7.68
C PRO A 439 -21.43 32.46 -6.20
N ALA A 440 -22.68 32.10 -5.87
CA ALA A 440 -23.15 31.96 -4.50
C ALA A 440 -22.32 30.90 -3.71
N THR A 441 -21.80 29.86 -4.35
CA THR A 441 -20.96 28.87 -3.67
C THR A 441 -19.67 29.49 -3.16
N ILE A 442 -19.09 30.39 -3.97
CA ILE A 442 -17.87 31.12 -3.59
C ILE A 442 -18.21 32.07 -2.45
N GLU A 443 -19.30 32.84 -2.56
CA GLU A 443 -19.74 33.80 -1.54
C GLU A 443 -19.97 33.13 -0.17
N HIS A 444 -20.73 32.03 -0.12
CA HIS A 444 -20.99 31.28 1.12
C HIS A 444 -19.71 30.67 1.71
N THR A 445 -18.79 30.24 0.85
CA THR A 445 -17.48 29.74 1.32
C THR A 445 -16.65 30.87 1.92
N LEU A 446 -16.61 32.06 1.29
CA LEU A 446 -15.90 33.23 1.80
C LEU A 446 -16.52 33.79 3.09
N GLU A 447 -17.82 33.64 3.27
CA GLU A 447 -18.48 33.96 4.55
C GLU A 447 -17.94 33.09 5.68
N GLU A 448 -17.78 31.79 5.45
CA GLU A 448 -17.20 30.88 6.45
C GLU A 448 -15.71 31.18 6.70
N VAL A 449 -14.95 31.60 5.68
CA VAL A 449 -13.57 32.10 5.84
C VAL A 449 -13.55 33.32 6.76
N LYS A 450 -14.48 34.28 6.60
CA LYS A 450 -14.63 35.45 7.49
C LYS A 450 -14.92 35.04 8.93
N GLN A 451 -15.76 33.99 9.14
CA GLN A 451 -16.05 33.47 10.48
C GLN A 451 -14.79 32.84 11.10
N CYS A 452 -14.05 32.05 10.34
CA CYS A 452 -12.77 31.49 10.80
C CYS A 452 -11.80 32.60 11.22
N THR A 453 -11.67 33.65 10.42
CA THR A 453 -10.80 34.81 10.69
C THR A 453 -11.20 35.53 11.97
N ARG A 454 -12.51 35.77 12.19
CA ARG A 454 -13.03 36.38 13.42
C ARG A 454 -12.74 35.56 14.67
N GLU A 455 -12.69 34.25 14.55
CA GLU A 455 -12.34 33.31 15.64
C GLU A 455 -10.82 33.10 15.81
N GLY A 456 -9.99 33.84 15.07
CA GLY A 456 -8.52 33.76 15.13
C GLY A 456 -7.95 32.49 14.51
N ILE A 457 -8.67 31.85 13.59
CA ILE A 457 -8.24 30.67 12.89
C ILE A 457 -7.52 31.07 11.60
N ILE A 458 -6.27 30.62 11.45
CA ILE A 458 -5.45 30.87 10.25
C ILE A 458 -5.66 29.71 9.26
N ILE A 459 -5.96 30.04 7.99
CA ILE A 459 -6.23 29.07 6.94
C ILE A 459 -5.05 29.03 5.97
N HIS A 460 -4.43 27.85 5.83
CA HIS A 460 -3.39 27.58 4.84
C HIS A 460 -3.94 26.66 3.77
N ILE A 461 -3.74 27.01 2.49
CA ILE A 461 -4.27 26.25 1.37
C ILE A 461 -3.10 25.68 0.56
N PHE A 462 -3.08 24.37 0.38
CA PHE A 462 -2.14 23.65 -0.48
C PHE A 462 -2.88 23.20 -1.72
N MET A 463 -2.58 23.88 -2.84
CA MET A 463 -3.21 23.64 -4.13
C MET A 463 -2.39 22.62 -4.93
N MET A 464 -3.03 21.52 -5.29
CA MET A 464 -2.41 20.45 -6.07
C MET A 464 -2.43 20.72 -7.58
N VAL A 465 -3.16 21.74 -8.00
CA VAL A 465 -3.31 22.15 -9.41
C VAL A 465 -3.31 23.66 -9.51
N LYS A 466 -2.73 24.18 -10.58
CA LYS A 466 -2.77 25.60 -10.91
C LYS A 466 -3.83 25.83 -12.00
N SER A 467 -5.01 26.31 -11.59
CA SER A 467 -6.07 26.76 -12.50
C SER A 467 -6.44 28.20 -12.17
N ASN A 468 -6.85 28.98 -13.17
CA ASN A 468 -7.22 30.38 -12.95
C ASN A 468 -8.40 30.54 -11.97
N PRO A 469 -9.50 29.75 -12.06
CA PRO A 469 -10.60 29.86 -11.11
C PRO A 469 -10.18 29.55 -9.67
N LEU A 470 -9.41 28.49 -9.45
CA LEU A 470 -8.90 28.15 -8.11
C LEU A 470 -7.96 29.25 -7.58
N THR A 471 -7.09 29.77 -8.42
CA THR A 471 -6.18 30.86 -8.05
C THR A 471 -6.93 32.10 -7.60
N ASN A 472 -7.94 32.55 -8.34
CA ASN A 472 -8.78 33.71 -8.01
C ASN A 472 -9.50 33.50 -6.68
N PHE A 473 -10.12 32.32 -6.48
CA PHE A 473 -10.78 31.99 -5.21
C PHE A 473 -9.79 32.03 -4.03
N VAL A 474 -8.62 31.45 -4.19
CA VAL A 474 -7.61 31.41 -3.12
C VAL A 474 -7.04 32.80 -2.82
N GLU A 475 -6.85 33.66 -3.81
CA GLU A 475 -6.46 35.05 -3.60
C GLU A 475 -7.49 35.82 -2.76
N GLU A 476 -8.78 35.58 -2.98
CA GLU A 476 -9.85 36.18 -2.15
C GLU A 476 -9.79 35.65 -0.71
N VAL A 477 -9.57 34.34 -0.51
CA VAL A 477 -9.39 33.76 0.83
C VAL A 477 -8.23 34.44 1.56
N ILE A 478 -7.08 34.64 0.92
CA ILE A 478 -5.88 35.22 1.54
C ILE A 478 -6.08 36.72 1.85
N ARG A 479 -6.89 37.46 1.07
CA ARG A 479 -7.26 38.82 1.41
C ARG A 479 -8.07 38.92 2.71
N ILE A 480 -8.87 37.90 3.01
CA ILE A 480 -9.74 37.87 4.19
C ILE A 480 -9.02 37.27 5.40
N ASN A 481 -8.16 36.26 5.17
CA ASN A 481 -7.52 35.47 6.21
C ASN A 481 -5.99 35.58 6.13
N PRO A 482 -5.26 35.79 7.25
CA PRO A 482 -3.82 35.98 7.26
C PRO A 482 -3.02 34.70 6.99
N GLY A 483 -3.63 33.71 6.37
CA GLY A 483 -2.99 32.47 5.96
C GLY A 483 -2.12 32.58 4.74
N GLN A 484 -1.69 31.46 4.21
CA GLN A 484 -0.82 31.39 3.03
C GLN A 484 -1.33 30.33 2.07
N ALA A 485 -1.12 30.57 0.78
CA ALA A 485 -1.39 29.59 -0.26
C ALA A 485 -0.07 29.06 -0.84
N TYR A 486 -0.05 27.78 -1.11
CA TYR A 486 1.09 27.07 -1.66
C TYR A 486 0.64 26.29 -2.91
N TYR A 487 1.34 26.53 -4.01
CA TYR A 487 1.24 25.65 -5.17
C TYR A 487 2.20 24.48 -4.98
N THR A 488 1.69 23.30 -5.12
CA THR A 488 2.45 22.06 -4.88
C THR A 488 2.00 20.97 -5.84
N ASN A 489 2.79 19.93 -5.97
CA ASN A 489 2.45 18.72 -6.71
C ASN A 489 2.47 17.51 -5.78
N SER A 490 2.16 16.34 -6.31
CA SER A 490 2.16 15.09 -5.53
C SER A 490 3.54 14.74 -4.94
N GLU A 491 4.64 15.19 -5.54
CA GLU A 491 6.00 14.91 -5.06
C GLU A 491 6.41 15.83 -3.91
N THR A 492 6.05 17.11 -3.97
CA THR A 492 6.51 18.14 -3.03
C THR A 492 5.51 18.48 -1.93
N LEU A 493 4.27 17.99 -1.99
CA LEU A 493 3.22 18.28 -1.02
C LEU A 493 3.64 17.95 0.42
N GLY A 494 4.22 16.76 0.64
CA GLY A 494 4.63 16.30 1.96
C GLY A 494 5.69 17.20 2.57
N GLU A 495 6.68 17.57 1.78
CA GLU A 495 7.76 18.46 2.18
C GLU A 495 7.24 19.84 2.56
N ASN A 496 6.41 20.43 1.70
CA ASN A 496 5.86 21.75 1.89
C ASN A 496 5.00 21.85 3.16
N ILE A 497 4.16 20.85 3.43
CA ILE A 497 3.30 20.85 4.63
C ILE A 497 4.14 20.65 5.90
N ILE A 498 5.07 19.70 5.89
CA ILE A 498 5.93 19.43 7.05
C ILE A 498 6.84 20.63 7.35
N LEU A 499 7.48 21.21 6.33
CA LEU A 499 8.29 22.41 6.50
C LEU A 499 7.47 23.59 7.03
N ASN A 500 6.30 23.84 6.45
CA ASN A 500 5.40 24.90 6.91
C ASN A 500 5.05 24.73 8.40
N TYR A 501 4.71 23.50 8.80
CA TYR A 501 4.40 23.18 10.19
C TYR A 501 5.60 23.44 11.12
N LEU A 502 6.80 22.96 10.75
CA LEU A 502 8.02 23.10 11.56
C LEU A 502 8.52 24.53 11.64
N VAL A 503 8.53 25.28 10.53
CA VAL A 503 8.98 26.67 10.47
C VAL A 503 8.12 27.58 11.35
N LYS A 504 6.82 27.35 11.38
CA LYS A 504 5.91 28.13 12.25
C LYS A 504 6.11 27.86 13.73
N LYS A 505 6.58 26.66 14.08
CA LYS A 505 6.94 26.34 15.45
C LYS A 505 8.20 27.07 15.92
N LYS A 506 9.14 27.39 15.00
CA LYS A 506 10.39 28.09 15.32
C LYS A 506 10.29 29.61 15.32
N LYS A 507 9.33 30.20 14.59
CA LYS A 507 9.23 31.65 14.40
C LYS A 507 8.41 32.42 15.45
N ARG A 508 7.95 31.76 16.49
CA ARG A 508 7.17 32.36 17.58
C ARG A 508 7.69 31.80 18.92
#